data_10ae7e8d88dea2b36ebbcd9132b50ef8
#
_entry.id   10ae7e8d88dea2b36ebbcd9132b50ef8
#
_cell.length_a   1.000
_cell.length_b   1.000
_cell.length_c   1.000
_cell.angle_alpha   90.00
_cell.angle_beta   90.00
_cell.angle_gamma   90.00
#
_symmetry.space_group_name_H-M   'P 1'
#
loop_
_entity.id
_entity.type
_entity.pdbx_description
1 polymer ?
#
loop_
_entity_poly.entity_id
_entity_poly.type
_entity_poly.pdbx_seq_one_letter_code
_entity_poly.pdbx_strand_id
1 'polypeptide(L)'
;MPRILAIANRKGGVGKTTTAVNIATAMAAAGKKVLIVDLDPQGNASTSMGIDKKGASVSSYEVLLGIKKLTDAVVWTDVPNFSMVPSSANLAAAEIELVGMPNREFALKNALQKEAVNYDYILIDCPPSLSLITVNALVAADGVIVPLQCEFLALEGIADLIKNINIIKKNFNPKLMLHGVVLTMYDKRNNLTQMVEDDVRNFFGKKVYDTVIPRNVKISEAPSHGKPVLLYDFKCSGSQAYIGLTKEVLKRERELIAC
;
A
#
# COMPACT_ATOMS: atom_id res chain seq x y z
N MET A 1 -8.47 -9.60 14.71
CA MET A 1 -8.00 -8.28 14.27
C MET A 1 -7.67 -8.35 12.80
N PRO A 2 -7.90 -7.30 12.01
CA PRO A 2 -7.53 -7.27 10.59
C PRO A 2 -6.02 -7.43 10.41
N ARG A 3 -5.61 -7.97 9.27
CA ARG A 3 -4.21 -7.94 8.83
C ARG A 3 -3.92 -6.60 8.18
N ILE A 4 -2.87 -5.94 8.61
CA ILE A 4 -2.50 -4.59 8.15
C ILE A 4 -1.23 -4.69 7.30
N LEU A 5 -1.32 -4.31 6.02
CA LEU A 5 -0.22 -4.35 5.07
C LEU A 5 0.08 -2.93 4.56
N ALA A 6 1.30 -2.44 4.78
CA ALA A 6 1.75 -1.18 4.21
C ALA A 6 2.33 -1.39 2.81
N ILE A 7 1.96 -0.54 1.86
CA ILE A 7 2.54 -0.52 0.52
C ILE A 7 3.53 0.65 0.49
N ALA A 8 4.83 0.35 0.58
CA ALA A 8 5.84 1.38 0.80
C ALA A 8 7.05 1.21 -0.12
N ASN A 9 7.56 2.34 -0.61
CA ASN A 9 8.87 2.49 -1.25
C ASN A 9 9.25 3.97 -1.26
N ARG A 10 10.52 4.30 -1.02
CA ARG A 10 11.05 5.67 -1.07
C ARG A 10 10.96 6.30 -2.46
N LYS A 11 11.10 5.47 -3.50
CA LYS A 11 11.08 5.94 -4.89
C LYS A 11 9.64 6.31 -5.30
N GLY A 12 9.48 7.51 -5.85
CA GLY A 12 8.23 7.93 -6.49
C GLY A 12 7.98 7.16 -7.78
N GLY A 13 6.71 6.99 -8.17
CA GLY A 13 6.35 6.43 -9.46
C GLY A 13 6.52 4.91 -9.61
N VAL A 14 6.91 4.16 -8.58
CA VAL A 14 7.09 2.68 -8.66
C VAL A 14 5.80 1.87 -8.62
N GLY A 15 4.64 2.52 -8.57
CA GLY A 15 3.33 1.86 -8.57
C GLY A 15 2.81 1.48 -7.18
N LYS A 16 3.17 2.20 -6.10
CA LYS A 16 2.63 1.98 -4.74
C LYS A 16 1.11 2.03 -4.73
N THR A 17 0.56 3.18 -5.04
CA THR A 17 -0.89 3.43 -5.11
C THR A 17 -1.61 2.45 -6.01
N THR A 18 -1.07 2.22 -7.20
CA THR A 18 -1.63 1.26 -8.16
C THR A 18 -1.68 -0.15 -7.57
N THR A 19 -0.62 -0.55 -6.87
CA THR A 19 -0.54 -1.87 -6.21
C THR A 19 -1.55 -1.94 -5.06
N ALA A 20 -1.63 -0.91 -4.20
CA ALA A 20 -2.59 -0.86 -3.10
C ALA A 20 -4.03 -1.01 -3.58
N VAL A 21 -4.44 -0.18 -4.55
CA VAL A 21 -5.81 -0.15 -5.09
C VAL A 21 -6.17 -1.48 -5.75
N ASN A 22 -5.29 -2.04 -6.58
CA ASN A 22 -5.62 -3.24 -7.33
C ASN A 22 -5.54 -4.52 -6.50
N ILE A 23 -4.64 -4.62 -5.51
CA ILE A 23 -4.67 -5.71 -4.53
C ILE A 23 -5.96 -5.64 -3.70
N ALA A 24 -6.34 -4.45 -3.20
CA ALA A 24 -7.57 -4.28 -2.43
C ALA A 24 -8.81 -4.70 -3.24
N THR A 25 -8.89 -4.27 -4.50
CA THR A 25 -9.98 -4.64 -5.41
C THR A 25 -10.05 -6.15 -5.62
N ALA A 26 -8.90 -6.80 -5.85
CA ALA A 26 -8.86 -8.25 -6.07
C ALA A 26 -9.15 -9.04 -4.78
N MET A 27 -8.73 -8.54 -3.61
CA MET A 27 -9.10 -9.13 -2.30
C MET A 27 -10.60 -9.01 -2.05
N ALA A 28 -11.20 -7.85 -2.34
CA ALA A 28 -12.63 -7.62 -2.21
C ALA A 28 -13.44 -8.53 -3.14
N ALA A 29 -13.00 -8.70 -4.39
CA ALA A 29 -13.57 -9.66 -5.34
C ALA A 29 -13.44 -11.12 -4.87
N ALA A 30 -12.43 -11.44 -4.04
CA ALA A 30 -12.29 -12.73 -3.37
C ALA A 30 -13.10 -12.85 -2.06
N GLY A 31 -14.05 -11.94 -1.81
CA GLY A 31 -14.96 -11.95 -0.66
C GLY A 31 -14.34 -11.44 0.64
N LYS A 32 -13.18 -10.76 0.60
CA LYS A 32 -12.56 -10.17 1.79
C LYS A 32 -13.11 -8.76 2.03
N LYS A 33 -13.33 -8.39 3.28
CA LYS A 33 -13.66 -7.02 3.67
C LYS A 33 -12.36 -6.22 3.78
N VAL A 34 -12.18 -5.24 2.89
CA VAL A 34 -10.91 -4.49 2.75
C VAL A 34 -11.11 -3.01 2.99
N LEU A 35 -10.20 -2.41 3.74
CA LEU A 35 -10.07 -0.98 3.90
C LEU A 35 -8.73 -0.52 3.30
N ILE A 36 -8.74 0.52 2.47
CA ILE A 36 -7.53 1.30 2.18
C ILE A 36 -7.49 2.54 3.08
N VAL A 37 -6.32 2.84 3.63
CA VAL A 37 -6.01 4.13 4.24
C VAL A 37 -5.00 4.84 3.33
N ASP A 38 -5.46 5.90 2.66
CA ASP A 38 -4.62 6.71 1.77
C ASP A 38 -3.83 7.73 2.62
N LEU A 39 -2.51 7.52 2.75
CA LEU A 39 -1.61 8.39 3.50
C LEU A 39 -0.69 9.24 2.61
N ASP A 40 -0.92 9.26 1.30
CA ASP A 40 -0.21 10.17 0.41
C ASP A 40 -0.99 11.50 0.32
N PRO A 41 -0.40 12.66 0.68
CA PRO A 41 -1.06 13.97 0.55
C PRO A 41 -1.56 14.28 -0.86
N GLN A 42 -0.97 13.63 -1.88
CA GLN A 42 -1.46 13.74 -3.27
C GLN A 42 -2.83 13.08 -3.47
N GLY A 43 -3.20 12.11 -2.61
CA GLY A 43 -4.48 11.42 -2.64
C GLY A 43 -4.72 10.67 -3.94
N ASN A 44 -3.68 10.02 -4.47
CA ASN A 44 -3.76 9.30 -5.73
C ASN A 44 -4.61 8.03 -5.62
N ALA A 45 -4.63 7.36 -4.45
CA ALA A 45 -5.50 6.21 -4.23
C ALA A 45 -6.97 6.64 -4.25
N SER A 46 -7.30 7.74 -3.58
CA SER A 46 -8.65 8.33 -3.58
C SER A 46 -9.12 8.69 -4.99
N THR A 47 -8.26 9.35 -5.77
CA THR A 47 -8.54 9.68 -7.18
C THR A 47 -8.74 8.43 -8.04
N SER A 48 -7.90 7.40 -7.86
CA SER A 48 -7.97 6.15 -8.61
C SER A 48 -9.25 5.35 -8.35
N MET A 49 -9.95 5.66 -7.26
CA MET A 49 -11.23 5.05 -6.89
C MET A 49 -12.43 5.96 -7.18
N GLY A 50 -12.23 7.09 -7.86
CA GLY A 50 -13.29 8.03 -8.18
C GLY A 50 -13.85 8.80 -6.97
N ILE A 51 -13.14 8.79 -5.84
CA ILE A 51 -13.58 9.48 -4.64
C ILE A 51 -13.26 10.97 -4.75
N ASP A 52 -14.29 11.81 -4.58
CA ASP A 52 -14.11 13.26 -4.54
C ASP A 52 -13.46 13.68 -3.22
N LYS A 53 -12.18 14.01 -3.28
CA LYS A 53 -11.40 14.48 -2.12
C LYS A 53 -11.89 15.82 -1.57
N LYS A 54 -12.56 16.65 -2.39
CA LYS A 54 -13.10 17.94 -1.96
C LYS A 54 -14.43 17.81 -1.24
N GLY A 55 -15.18 16.76 -1.56
CA GLY A 55 -16.45 16.44 -0.92
C GLY A 55 -16.31 15.63 0.37
N ALA A 56 -15.17 15.04 0.64
CA ALA A 56 -14.93 14.30 1.87
C ALA A 56 -14.72 15.26 3.04
N SER A 57 -15.65 15.25 3.99
CA SER A 57 -15.62 16.12 5.18
C SER A 57 -14.54 15.71 6.19
N VAL A 58 -14.09 14.45 6.17
CA VAL A 58 -13.09 13.86 7.05
C VAL A 58 -12.15 12.99 6.21
N SER A 59 -10.85 13.08 6.49
CA SER A 59 -9.80 12.38 5.76
C SER A 59 -8.84 11.66 6.70
N SER A 60 -7.83 11.00 6.14
CA SER A 60 -6.74 10.39 6.91
C SER A 60 -5.95 11.41 7.76
N TYR A 61 -6.00 12.69 7.42
CA TYR A 61 -5.40 13.76 8.22
C TYR A 61 -6.05 13.85 9.60
N GLU A 62 -7.38 14.00 9.68
CA GLU A 62 -8.10 14.12 10.94
C GLU A 62 -8.01 12.85 11.78
N VAL A 63 -7.99 11.69 11.12
CA VAL A 63 -7.82 10.38 11.78
C VAL A 63 -6.42 10.27 12.39
N LEU A 64 -5.39 10.64 11.65
CA LEU A 64 -4.00 10.54 12.09
C LEU A 64 -3.71 11.45 13.29
N LEU A 65 -4.31 12.64 13.31
CA LEU A 65 -4.18 13.58 14.44
C LEU A 65 -5.14 13.27 15.61
N GLY A 66 -6.00 12.27 15.48
CA GLY A 66 -6.99 11.92 16.51
C GLY A 66 -8.12 12.95 16.68
N ILE A 67 -8.30 13.84 15.71
CA ILE A 67 -9.38 14.85 15.69
C ILE A 67 -10.73 14.20 15.42
N LYS A 68 -10.74 13.16 14.56
CA LYS A 68 -11.92 12.40 14.20
C LYS A 68 -11.66 10.89 14.30
N LYS A 69 -12.72 10.12 14.45
CA LYS A 69 -12.64 8.67 14.45
C LYS A 69 -12.39 8.12 13.05
N LEU A 70 -11.79 6.93 12.96
CA LEU A 70 -11.63 6.22 11.69
C LEU A 70 -12.97 6.03 10.98
N THR A 71 -14.01 5.64 11.74
CA THR A 71 -15.36 5.41 11.22
C THR A 71 -16.00 6.64 10.58
N ASP A 72 -15.64 7.85 11.02
CA ASP A 72 -16.15 9.11 10.47
C ASP A 72 -15.52 9.43 9.10
N ALA A 73 -14.35 8.84 8.82
CA ALA A 73 -13.58 9.06 7.59
C ALA A 73 -13.79 7.96 6.53
N VAL A 74 -14.45 6.85 6.89
CA VAL A 74 -14.66 5.74 5.94
C VAL A 74 -15.67 6.12 4.88
N VAL A 75 -15.26 5.97 3.62
CA VAL A 75 -16.09 6.14 2.44
C VAL A 75 -16.26 4.78 1.74
N TRP A 76 -17.50 4.44 1.36
CA TRP A 76 -17.76 3.26 0.55
C TRP A 76 -17.36 3.51 -0.90
N THR A 77 -16.74 2.50 -1.52
CA THR A 77 -16.44 2.54 -2.95
C THR A 77 -17.52 1.82 -3.75
N ASP A 78 -17.49 1.96 -5.07
CA ASP A 78 -18.36 1.19 -5.98
C ASP A 78 -18.02 -0.31 -6.01
N VAL A 79 -16.93 -0.73 -5.38
CA VAL A 79 -16.52 -2.13 -5.28
C VAL A 79 -17.09 -2.74 -4.00
N PRO A 80 -17.95 -3.78 -4.07
CA PRO A 80 -18.46 -4.45 -2.89
C PRO A 80 -17.33 -4.94 -1.96
N ASN A 81 -17.51 -4.82 -0.65
CA ASN A 81 -16.56 -5.18 0.39
C ASN A 81 -15.25 -4.34 0.41
N PHE A 82 -15.22 -3.23 -0.30
CA PHE A 82 -14.07 -2.34 -0.35
C PHE A 82 -14.46 -0.93 0.11
N SER A 83 -13.85 -0.48 1.18
CA SER A 83 -13.99 0.87 1.74
C SER A 83 -12.65 1.60 1.73
N MET A 84 -12.67 2.92 1.83
CA MET A 84 -11.47 3.75 1.85
C MET A 84 -11.58 4.86 2.90
N VAL A 85 -10.45 5.19 3.51
CA VAL A 85 -10.23 6.48 4.18
C VAL A 85 -9.45 7.36 3.20
N PRO A 86 -10.09 8.40 2.64
CA PRO A 86 -9.44 9.24 1.65
C PRO A 86 -8.36 10.13 2.27
N SER A 87 -7.38 10.53 1.47
CA SER A 87 -6.39 11.54 1.83
C SER A 87 -6.88 12.95 1.50
N SER A 88 -6.22 13.93 2.11
CA SER A 88 -6.38 15.35 1.77
C SER A 88 -5.02 16.05 1.70
N ALA A 89 -4.98 17.22 1.04
CA ALA A 89 -3.78 18.04 0.98
C ALA A 89 -3.27 18.48 2.37
N ASN A 90 -4.17 18.57 3.37
CA ASN A 90 -3.84 18.91 4.74
C ASN A 90 -2.93 17.86 5.40
N LEU A 91 -2.92 16.63 4.89
CA LEU A 91 -2.04 15.58 5.41
C LEU A 91 -0.55 15.97 5.36
N ALA A 92 -0.15 16.88 4.45
CA ALA A 92 1.21 17.42 4.44
C ALA A 92 1.53 18.23 5.71
N ALA A 93 0.55 18.88 6.32
CA ALA A 93 0.72 19.62 7.58
C ALA A 93 0.80 18.67 8.79
N ALA A 94 0.22 17.48 8.70
CA ALA A 94 0.26 16.50 9.78
C ALA A 94 1.68 16.12 10.20
N GLU A 95 2.66 16.17 9.30
CA GLU A 95 4.07 15.91 9.65
C GLU A 95 4.60 16.90 10.68
N ILE A 96 4.21 18.17 10.57
CA ILE A 96 4.62 19.22 11.49
C ILE A 96 3.85 19.09 12.81
N GLU A 97 2.55 18.89 12.73
CA GLU A 97 1.66 18.83 13.88
C GLU A 97 1.93 17.60 14.77
N LEU A 98 2.22 16.45 14.17
CA LEU A 98 2.60 15.23 14.88
C LEU A 98 3.87 15.41 15.72
N VAL A 99 4.81 16.29 15.31
CA VAL A 99 6.09 16.48 16.04
C VAL A 99 5.86 16.84 17.50
N GLY A 100 4.84 17.64 17.81
CA GLY A 100 4.49 18.06 19.17
C GLY A 100 3.66 17.03 19.95
N MET A 101 3.22 15.93 19.34
CA MET A 101 2.31 14.98 19.98
C MET A 101 3.07 13.88 20.74
N PRO A 102 2.61 13.48 21.95
CA PRO A 102 3.15 12.32 22.64
C PRO A 102 2.82 11.03 21.89
N ASN A 103 3.76 10.09 21.83
CA ASN A 103 3.61 8.80 21.14
C ASN A 103 3.18 8.95 19.67
N ARG A 104 3.66 9.99 19.00
CA ARG A 104 3.31 10.39 17.64
C ARG A 104 3.52 9.27 16.59
N GLU A 105 4.43 8.35 16.85
CA GLU A 105 4.70 7.21 15.98
C GLU A 105 3.58 6.15 16.00
N PHE A 106 2.72 6.17 17.02
CA PHE A 106 1.64 5.22 17.25
C PHE A 106 0.25 5.78 16.91
N ALA A 107 0.16 6.99 16.41
CA ALA A 107 -1.12 7.68 16.17
C ALA A 107 -2.05 6.85 15.27
N LEU A 108 -1.58 6.41 14.10
CA LEU A 108 -2.36 5.58 13.19
C LEU A 108 -2.70 4.21 13.77
N LYS A 109 -1.73 3.57 14.43
CA LYS A 109 -1.95 2.27 15.09
C LYS A 109 -3.10 2.35 16.11
N ASN A 110 -3.10 3.39 16.92
CA ASN A 110 -4.13 3.60 17.94
C ASN A 110 -5.51 3.84 17.33
N ALA A 111 -5.59 4.58 16.21
CA ALA A 111 -6.83 4.80 15.48
C ALA A 111 -7.37 3.49 14.89
N LEU A 112 -6.51 2.70 14.23
CA LEU A 112 -6.91 1.45 13.60
C LEU A 112 -7.32 0.37 14.60
N GLN A 113 -6.61 0.22 15.73
CA GLN A 113 -6.90 -0.81 16.72
C GLN A 113 -8.28 -0.66 17.36
N LYS A 114 -8.77 0.55 17.51
CA LYS A 114 -10.06 0.83 18.17
C LYS A 114 -11.27 0.54 17.29
N GLU A 115 -11.14 0.75 15.98
CA GLU A 115 -12.31 0.90 15.12
C GLU A 115 -12.32 0.01 13.87
N ALA A 116 -11.21 -0.63 13.54
CA ALA A 116 -11.08 -1.38 12.29
C ALA A 116 -11.45 -2.88 12.39
N VAL A 117 -12.16 -3.27 13.43
CA VAL A 117 -12.46 -4.69 13.75
C VAL A 117 -13.31 -5.42 12.70
N ASN A 118 -14.02 -4.69 11.85
CA ASN A 118 -14.94 -5.26 10.85
C ASN A 118 -14.27 -5.62 9.52
N TYR A 119 -12.96 -5.37 9.37
CA TYR A 119 -12.21 -5.66 8.14
C TYR A 119 -11.38 -6.94 8.29
N ASP A 120 -11.19 -7.65 7.17
CA ASP A 120 -10.24 -8.76 7.09
C ASP A 120 -8.82 -8.23 6.85
N TYR A 121 -8.72 -7.23 5.96
CA TYR A 121 -7.45 -6.60 5.56
C TYR A 121 -7.55 -5.08 5.58
N ILE A 122 -6.46 -4.45 5.99
CA ILE A 122 -6.23 -3.01 5.85
C ILE A 122 -4.98 -2.82 5.01
N LEU A 123 -5.08 -2.10 3.90
CA LEU A 123 -3.94 -1.70 3.10
C LEU A 123 -3.65 -0.22 3.34
N ILE A 124 -2.38 0.12 3.61
CA ILE A 124 -1.96 1.50 3.82
C ILE A 124 -1.14 1.93 2.60
N ASP A 125 -1.65 2.88 1.81
CA ASP A 125 -0.89 3.49 0.71
C ASP A 125 0.02 4.59 1.26
N CYS A 126 1.34 4.39 1.15
CA CYS A 126 2.34 5.27 1.76
C CYS A 126 2.88 6.30 0.75
N PRO A 127 3.18 7.54 1.20
CA PRO A 127 3.87 8.53 0.37
C PRO A 127 5.29 8.07 -0.02
N PRO A 128 5.93 8.71 -1.03
CA PRO A 128 7.28 8.37 -1.48
C PRO A 128 8.40 8.92 -0.56
N SER A 129 8.08 9.29 0.66
CA SER A 129 9.03 9.80 1.65
C SER A 129 9.13 8.85 2.84
N LEU A 130 10.25 8.92 3.56
CA LEU A 130 10.37 8.25 4.85
C LEU A 130 10.09 9.26 5.97
N SER A 131 8.94 9.85 5.94
CA SER A 131 8.47 10.84 6.89
C SER A 131 7.79 10.20 8.10
N LEU A 132 7.38 11.02 9.06
CA LEU A 132 6.64 10.56 10.24
C LEU A 132 5.31 9.89 9.87
N ILE A 133 4.70 10.28 8.75
CA ILE A 133 3.50 9.61 8.20
C ILE A 133 3.83 8.16 7.80
N THR A 134 4.93 7.95 7.06
CA THR A 134 5.37 6.59 6.70
C THR A 134 5.78 5.77 7.93
N VAL A 135 6.42 6.39 8.92
CA VAL A 135 6.71 5.74 10.22
C VAL A 135 5.41 5.24 10.85
N ASN A 136 4.37 6.08 10.92
CA ASN A 136 3.05 5.69 11.44
C ASN A 136 2.45 4.49 10.69
N ALA A 137 2.54 4.48 9.36
CA ALA A 137 2.10 3.35 8.54
C ALA A 137 2.82 2.05 8.92
N LEU A 138 4.16 2.10 9.04
CA LEU A 138 4.98 0.93 9.36
C LEU A 138 4.82 0.47 10.82
N VAL A 139 4.59 1.39 11.75
CA VAL A 139 4.30 1.06 13.16
C VAL A 139 2.93 0.39 13.31
N ALA A 140 1.97 0.74 12.47
CA ALA A 140 0.65 0.12 12.46
C ALA A 140 0.61 -1.22 11.72
N ALA A 141 1.50 -1.44 10.73
CA ALA A 141 1.46 -2.59 9.83
C ALA A 141 1.99 -3.89 10.46
N ASP A 142 1.45 -5.01 10.02
CA ASP A 142 1.99 -6.36 10.26
C ASP A 142 3.05 -6.72 9.23
N GLY A 143 2.89 -6.24 7.99
CA GLY A 143 3.81 -6.52 6.89
C GLY A 143 3.92 -5.38 5.88
N VAL A 144 5.04 -5.37 5.16
CA VAL A 144 5.31 -4.39 4.10
C VAL A 144 5.40 -5.10 2.76
N ILE A 145 4.58 -4.67 1.80
CA ILE A 145 4.71 -5.01 0.38
C ILE A 145 5.48 -3.88 -0.29
N VAL A 146 6.54 -4.22 -1.02
CA VAL A 146 7.42 -3.25 -1.66
C VAL A 146 7.31 -3.37 -3.18
N PRO A 147 6.56 -2.49 -3.85
CA PRO A 147 6.63 -2.36 -5.30
C PRO A 147 7.99 -1.83 -5.71
N LEU A 148 8.64 -2.51 -6.65
CA LEU A 148 9.97 -2.19 -7.13
C LEU A 148 9.98 -2.18 -8.66
N GLN A 149 10.31 -1.04 -9.25
CA GLN A 149 10.51 -0.94 -10.68
C GLN A 149 11.91 -1.47 -11.04
N CYS A 150 11.98 -2.33 -12.09
CA CYS A 150 13.23 -2.91 -12.56
C CYS A 150 14.06 -1.87 -13.34
N GLU A 151 14.76 -1.00 -12.61
CA GLU A 151 15.62 0.07 -13.14
C GLU A 151 16.98 0.03 -12.46
N PHE A 152 17.96 0.70 -13.09
CA PHE A 152 19.26 0.94 -12.48
C PHE A 152 19.10 1.55 -11.06
N LEU A 153 19.90 1.11 -10.09
CA LEU A 153 19.82 1.49 -8.68
C LEU A 153 18.57 0.99 -7.91
N ALA A 154 17.81 0.04 -8.46
CA ALA A 154 16.66 -0.52 -7.76
C ALA A 154 17.05 -1.15 -6.40
N LEU A 155 18.18 -1.87 -6.35
CA LEU A 155 18.68 -2.50 -5.12
C LEU A 155 19.15 -1.50 -4.07
N GLU A 156 19.75 -0.39 -4.47
CA GLU A 156 20.18 0.66 -3.52
C GLU A 156 18.97 1.30 -2.82
N GLY A 157 17.95 1.65 -3.57
CA GLY A 157 16.72 2.23 -3.02
C GLY A 157 15.99 1.31 -2.05
N ILE A 158 15.97 0.00 -2.33
CA ILE A 158 15.29 -0.97 -1.44
C ILE A 158 16.15 -1.28 -0.20
N ALA A 159 17.47 -1.27 -0.30
CA ALA A 159 18.36 -1.51 0.84
C ALA A 159 18.13 -0.48 1.96
N ASP A 160 17.95 0.79 1.62
CA ASP A 160 17.63 1.84 2.58
C ASP A 160 16.24 1.62 3.22
N LEU A 161 15.24 1.21 2.44
CA LEU A 161 13.93 0.88 2.99
C LEU A 161 14.02 -0.27 4.00
N ILE A 162 14.80 -1.32 3.70
CA ILE A 162 15.00 -2.46 4.62
C ILE A 162 15.69 -2.01 5.93
N LYS A 163 16.70 -1.14 5.85
CA LYS A 163 17.32 -0.56 7.06
C LYS A 163 16.26 0.12 7.93
N ASN A 164 15.37 0.91 7.32
CA ASN A 164 14.32 1.62 8.05
C ASN A 164 13.27 0.66 8.63
N ILE A 165 12.85 -0.36 7.89
CA ILE A 165 11.97 -1.43 8.41
C ILE A 165 12.61 -2.06 9.65
N ASN A 166 13.91 -2.36 9.63
CA ASN A 166 14.63 -2.95 10.76
C ASN A 166 14.72 -1.99 11.96
N ILE A 167 14.91 -0.68 11.74
CA ILE A 167 14.89 0.33 12.80
C ILE A 167 13.51 0.38 13.45
N ILE A 168 12.43 0.41 12.66
CA ILE A 168 11.05 0.44 13.16
C ILE A 168 10.72 -0.87 13.89
N LYS A 169 11.12 -2.00 13.33
CA LYS A 169 10.96 -3.31 13.98
C LYS A 169 11.61 -3.35 15.36
N LYS A 170 12.83 -2.83 15.48
CA LYS A 170 13.59 -2.83 16.73
C LYS A 170 12.98 -1.91 17.79
N ASN A 171 12.51 -0.73 17.39
CA ASN A 171 12.16 0.33 18.36
C ASN A 171 10.66 0.46 18.62
N PHE A 172 9.78 0.13 17.64
CA PHE A 172 8.36 0.47 17.71
C PHE A 172 7.42 -0.70 17.40
N ASN A 173 7.79 -1.59 16.46
CA ASN A 173 6.90 -2.67 16.01
C ASN A 173 7.67 -3.99 15.79
N PRO A 174 7.93 -4.78 16.84
CA PRO A 174 8.69 -6.05 16.71
C PRO A 174 8.07 -7.08 15.76
N LYS A 175 6.77 -6.97 15.48
CA LYS A 175 6.05 -7.89 14.58
C LYS A 175 6.18 -7.52 13.11
N LEU A 176 6.63 -6.30 12.80
CA LEU A 176 6.77 -5.84 11.41
C LEU A 176 7.68 -6.77 10.62
N MET A 177 7.22 -7.18 9.43
CA MET A 177 8.00 -8.01 8.53
C MET A 177 7.99 -7.49 7.09
N LEU A 178 9.02 -7.78 6.32
CA LEU A 178 8.94 -7.69 4.87
C LEU A 178 8.04 -8.81 4.37
N HIS A 179 6.83 -8.46 3.93
CA HIS A 179 5.87 -9.42 3.38
C HIS A 179 6.32 -9.91 2.00
N GLY A 180 6.70 -8.97 1.14
CA GLY A 180 7.27 -9.31 -0.15
C GLY A 180 7.64 -8.11 -1.01
N VAL A 181 8.43 -8.38 -2.04
CA VAL A 181 8.82 -7.44 -3.09
C VAL A 181 8.10 -7.82 -4.38
N VAL A 182 7.39 -6.89 -5.00
CA VAL A 182 6.74 -7.08 -6.31
C VAL A 182 7.44 -6.25 -7.38
N LEU A 183 7.86 -6.91 -8.45
CA LEU A 183 8.46 -6.25 -9.59
C LEU A 183 7.36 -5.60 -10.44
N THR A 184 7.48 -4.29 -10.67
CA THR A 184 6.50 -3.48 -11.37
C THR A 184 7.05 -2.89 -12.67
N MET A 185 6.15 -2.49 -13.57
CA MET A 185 6.49 -1.94 -14.89
C MET A 185 7.48 -2.82 -15.65
N TYR A 186 7.32 -4.12 -15.46
CA TYR A 186 8.20 -5.14 -16.01
C TYR A 186 8.10 -5.18 -17.55
N ASP A 187 9.23 -5.10 -18.24
CA ASP A 187 9.32 -5.25 -19.69
C ASP A 187 10.31 -6.37 -20.05
N LYS A 188 9.77 -7.52 -20.45
CA LYS A 188 10.55 -8.72 -20.83
C LYS A 188 11.53 -8.49 -21.99
N ARG A 189 11.32 -7.45 -22.80
CA ARG A 189 12.17 -7.13 -23.95
C ARG A 189 13.44 -6.38 -23.55
N ASN A 190 13.51 -5.88 -22.31
CA ASN A 190 14.62 -5.09 -21.83
C ASN A 190 15.57 -5.97 -20.99
N ASN A 191 16.80 -6.15 -21.46
CA ASN A 191 17.83 -6.93 -20.78
C ASN A 191 18.15 -6.39 -19.37
N LEU A 192 18.11 -5.06 -19.17
CA LEU A 192 18.30 -4.47 -17.86
C LEU A 192 17.22 -4.94 -16.87
N THR A 193 15.98 -5.08 -17.32
CA THR A 193 14.88 -5.58 -16.48
C THR A 193 15.19 -6.99 -15.97
N GLN A 194 15.71 -7.87 -16.83
CA GLN A 194 16.07 -9.24 -16.44
C GLN A 194 17.26 -9.26 -15.47
N MET A 195 18.30 -8.48 -15.74
CA MET A 195 19.45 -8.37 -14.82
C MET A 195 19.01 -7.91 -13.43
N VAL A 196 18.17 -6.86 -13.35
CA VAL A 196 17.67 -6.35 -12.08
C VAL A 196 16.76 -7.38 -11.38
N GLU A 197 15.92 -8.11 -12.13
CA GLU A 197 15.12 -9.20 -11.57
C GLU A 197 16.01 -10.28 -10.93
N ASP A 198 17.05 -10.73 -11.63
CA ASP A 198 17.98 -11.75 -11.13
C ASP A 198 18.66 -11.28 -9.85
N ASP A 199 19.15 -10.04 -9.83
CA ASP A 199 19.80 -9.45 -8.66
C ASP A 199 18.83 -9.35 -7.47
N VAL A 200 17.59 -8.90 -7.69
CA VAL A 200 16.56 -8.78 -6.66
C VAL A 200 16.17 -10.15 -6.13
N ARG A 201 15.99 -11.15 -7.01
CA ARG A 201 15.66 -12.53 -6.61
C ARG A 201 16.80 -13.19 -5.86
N ASN A 202 18.06 -12.96 -6.27
CA ASN A 202 19.24 -13.46 -5.57
C ASN A 202 19.35 -12.85 -4.16
N PHE A 203 19.05 -11.56 -3.99
CA PHE A 203 19.15 -10.88 -2.71
C PHE A 203 18.00 -11.19 -1.74
N PHE A 204 16.76 -11.21 -2.23
CA PHE A 204 15.57 -11.37 -1.39
C PHE A 204 14.99 -12.79 -1.39
N GLY A 205 15.42 -13.66 -2.30
CA GLY A 205 14.97 -15.05 -2.40
C GLY A 205 13.44 -15.16 -2.45
N LYS A 206 12.89 -16.00 -1.60
CA LYS A 206 11.45 -16.27 -1.49
C LYS A 206 10.60 -15.03 -1.10
N LYS A 207 11.23 -13.91 -0.71
CA LYS A 207 10.48 -12.68 -0.44
C LYS A 207 10.04 -11.96 -1.71
N VAL A 208 10.65 -12.24 -2.87
CA VAL A 208 10.14 -11.72 -4.14
C VAL A 208 8.91 -12.53 -4.55
N TYR A 209 7.87 -11.83 -5.00
CA TYR A 209 6.71 -12.51 -5.58
C TYR A 209 7.07 -13.13 -6.93
N ASP A 210 6.47 -14.27 -7.25
CA ASP A 210 6.65 -14.90 -8.57
C ASP A 210 5.96 -14.07 -9.65
N THR A 211 4.80 -13.50 -9.32
CA THR A 211 4.07 -12.60 -10.21
C THR A 211 4.78 -11.26 -10.37
N VAL A 212 5.02 -10.85 -11.61
CA VAL A 212 5.49 -9.51 -11.98
C VAL A 212 4.34 -8.69 -12.57
N ILE A 213 4.34 -7.38 -12.34
CA ILE A 213 3.35 -6.47 -12.91
C ILE A 213 3.93 -5.86 -14.19
N PRO A 214 3.38 -6.20 -15.37
CA PRO A 214 3.92 -5.72 -16.63
C PRO A 214 3.67 -4.22 -16.84
N ARG A 215 4.50 -3.57 -17.63
CA ARG A 215 4.19 -2.26 -18.18
C ARG A 215 2.96 -2.39 -19.06
N ASN A 216 1.88 -1.70 -18.73
CA ASN A 216 0.60 -1.81 -19.42
C ASN A 216 -0.14 -0.46 -19.41
N VAL A 217 -0.56 0.00 -20.58
CA VAL A 217 -1.24 1.29 -20.76
C VAL A 217 -2.55 1.35 -19.99
N LYS A 218 -3.29 0.23 -19.91
CA LYS A 218 -4.57 0.15 -19.18
C LYS A 218 -4.42 0.42 -17.69
N ILE A 219 -3.29 0.01 -17.09
CA ILE A 219 -2.96 0.35 -15.69
C ILE A 219 -2.83 1.87 -15.50
N SER A 220 -2.25 2.56 -16.50
CA SER A 220 -2.03 4.02 -16.43
C SER A 220 -3.29 4.82 -16.77
N GLU A 221 -4.17 4.29 -17.62
CA GLU A 221 -5.43 4.93 -18.02
C GLU A 221 -6.51 4.83 -16.93
N ALA A 222 -6.62 3.68 -16.27
CA ALA A 222 -7.70 3.36 -15.32
C ALA A 222 -7.91 4.45 -14.25
N PRO A 223 -6.87 5.03 -13.61
CA PRO A 223 -7.03 6.10 -12.61
C PRO A 223 -7.71 7.36 -13.14
N SER A 224 -7.52 7.72 -14.43
CA SER A 224 -8.19 8.88 -15.04
C SER A 224 -9.70 8.69 -15.20
N HIS A 225 -10.16 7.44 -15.11
CA HIS A 225 -11.57 7.08 -15.11
C HIS A 225 -12.12 6.79 -13.71
N GLY A 226 -11.33 7.04 -12.66
CA GLY A 226 -11.72 6.76 -11.27
C GLY A 226 -11.97 5.28 -10.99
N LYS A 227 -11.30 4.38 -11.69
CA LYS A 227 -11.52 2.92 -11.59
C LYS A 227 -10.20 2.17 -11.40
N PRO A 228 -10.18 1.12 -10.56
CA PRO A 228 -9.08 0.18 -10.56
C PRO A 228 -8.99 -0.54 -11.92
N VAL A 229 -7.79 -1.00 -12.31
CA VAL A 229 -7.61 -1.63 -13.64
C VAL A 229 -8.46 -2.88 -13.81
N LEU A 230 -8.75 -3.60 -12.73
CA LEU A 230 -9.60 -4.79 -12.74
C LEU A 230 -11.03 -4.49 -13.20
N LEU A 231 -11.55 -3.29 -12.90
CA LEU A 231 -12.89 -2.85 -13.37
C LEU A 231 -12.81 -2.09 -14.69
N TYR A 232 -11.66 -1.48 -15.01
CA TYR A 232 -11.47 -0.74 -16.25
C TYR A 232 -11.30 -1.67 -17.45
N ASP A 233 -10.41 -2.68 -17.34
CA ASP A 233 -10.19 -3.71 -18.35
C ASP A 233 -9.75 -5.02 -17.67
N PHE A 234 -10.74 -5.87 -17.37
CA PHE A 234 -10.49 -7.15 -16.69
C PHE A 234 -9.55 -8.08 -17.44
N LYS A 235 -9.60 -8.07 -18.79
CA LYS A 235 -8.85 -9.01 -19.64
C LYS A 235 -7.41 -8.58 -19.89
N CYS A 236 -7.03 -7.35 -19.63
CA CYS A 236 -5.68 -6.88 -19.88
C CYS A 236 -4.65 -7.60 -18.99
N SER A 237 -3.40 -7.67 -19.47
CA SER A 237 -2.32 -8.35 -18.76
C SER A 237 -2.04 -7.74 -17.36
N GLY A 238 -2.30 -6.43 -17.20
CA GLY A 238 -2.19 -5.76 -15.91
C GLY A 238 -3.18 -6.27 -14.87
N SER A 239 -4.45 -6.41 -15.26
CA SER A 239 -5.50 -6.95 -14.37
C SER A 239 -5.20 -8.39 -13.97
N GLN A 240 -4.82 -9.23 -14.95
CA GLN A 240 -4.49 -10.62 -14.66
C GLN A 240 -3.26 -10.76 -13.74
N ALA A 241 -2.26 -9.87 -13.91
CA ALA A 241 -1.10 -9.85 -13.05
C ALA A 241 -1.47 -9.44 -11.59
N TYR A 242 -2.31 -8.43 -11.39
CA TYR A 242 -2.76 -8.06 -10.04
C TYR A 242 -3.62 -9.15 -9.38
N ILE A 243 -4.43 -9.88 -10.16
CA ILE A 243 -5.16 -11.05 -9.64
C ILE A 243 -4.17 -12.15 -9.20
N GLY A 244 -3.14 -12.44 -10.02
CA GLY A 244 -2.07 -13.37 -9.68
C GLY A 244 -1.33 -12.97 -8.42
N LEU A 245 -0.87 -11.73 -8.34
CA LEU A 245 -0.20 -11.17 -7.17
C LEU A 245 -1.06 -11.29 -5.90
N THR A 246 -2.35 -10.96 -5.99
CA THR A 246 -3.27 -11.05 -4.85
C THR A 246 -3.44 -12.49 -4.38
N LYS A 247 -3.48 -13.47 -5.27
CA LYS A 247 -3.49 -14.90 -4.91
C LYS A 247 -2.24 -15.28 -4.12
N GLU A 248 -1.06 -14.81 -4.53
CA GLU A 248 0.20 -15.04 -3.80
C GLU A 248 0.19 -14.36 -2.44
N VAL A 249 -0.27 -13.10 -2.34
CA VAL A 249 -0.40 -12.39 -1.06
C VAL A 249 -1.30 -13.18 -0.12
N LEU A 250 -2.49 -13.56 -0.54
CA LEU A 250 -3.44 -14.32 0.28
C LEU A 250 -2.92 -15.72 0.67
N LYS A 251 -2.12 -16.36 -0.19
CA LYS A 251 -1.47 -17.63 0.13
C LYS A 251 -0.44 -17.44 1.23
N ARG A 252 0.47 -16.45 1.11
CA ARG A 252 1.48 -16.14 2.14
C ARG A 252 0.85 -15.78 3.47
N GLU A 253 -0.24 -15.00 3.46
CA GLU A 253 -0.96 -14.65 4.68
C GLU A 253 -1.53 -15.89 5.39
N ARG A 254 -2.09 -16.85 4.65
CA ARG A 254 -2.57 -18.12 5.24
C ARG A 254 -1.44 -18.93 5.86
N GLU A 255 -0.28 -18.99 5.20
CA GLU A 255 0.90 -19.69 5.71
C GLU A 255 1.44 -19.01 7.00
N LEU A 256 1.43 -17.68 7.08
CA LEU A 256 1.86 -16.93 8.26
C LEU A 256 0.91 -17.07 9.47
N ILE A 257 -0.38 -17.30 9.22
CA ILE A 257 -1.38 -17.51 10.30
C ILE A 257 -1.34 -18.96 10.81
N ALA A 258 -0.91 -19.90 9.97
CA ALA A 258 -0.84 -21.32 10.32
C ALA A 258 0.43 -21.69 11.12
N CYS A 259 1.44 -20.81 11.19
CA CYS A 259 2.66 -20.96 11.99
C CYS A 259 2.53 -20.28 13.35
#